data_12e8560b9f12eb3697f27ea193e65d32
#
_entry.id   12e8560b9f12eb3697f27ea193e65d32
#
_cell.length_a   1.000
_cell.length_b   1.000
_cell.length_c   1.000
_cell.angle_alpha   90.00
_cell.angle_beta   90.00
_cell.angle_gamma   90.00
#
_symmetry.space_group_name_H-M   'P 1'
#
loop_
_entity.id
_entity.type
_entity.pdbx_description
1 polymer ?
#
loop_
_entity_poly.entity_id
_entity_poly.type
_entity_poly.pdbx_seq_one_letter_code
_entity_poly.pdbx_strand_id
1 'polypeptide(L)'
;MMNRLKSVLFATSLVAGLAAGLASAIAQPAAPASAPTSTYDPAQLPQTKGRVVQYLLNPRGMVDGLLLDSGTEVHFNPMVATEMVFAVRPGEMVTVHGLKARSVPVVMAMSVTNDATGKTVTAGTRMRTPDSGPRDEHGAMHPQGNSHHGMTRGAMAPAGTLELSGKIKSVLHNPRGETDGVLLEDGSQVRLPPPEAKRLADQIKPGSMITARGPGSDGLLGKVVAARQIGPDATHLADIRGPHTGPGRGMMGHGKPSATGDAAPAPK
;
A
#
# COMPACT_ATOMS: atom_id res chain seq x y z
N MET A 1 62.15 -11.38 -41.89
CA MET A 1 61.58 -12.04 -43.06
C MET A 1 60.16 -11.57 -43.14
N MET A 2 59.81 -10.48 -43.74
CA MET A 2 59.79 -10.04 -45.12
C MET A 2 58.95 -10.98 -46.02
N ASN A 3 57.65 -10.55 -46.31
CA ASN A 3 57.08 -10.57 -47.66
C ASN A 3 55.70 -9.96 -47.66
N ARG A 4 55.56 -8.77 -48.24
CA ARG A 4 55.06 -8.39 -49.57
C ARG A 4 53.54 -8.53 -49.71
N LEU A 5 52.82 -7.42 -49.62
CA LEU A 5 52.29 -6.59 -50.70
C LEU A 5 51.73 -7.36 -51.92
N LYS A 6 50.39 -7.26 -52.13
CA LYS A 6 49.84 -7.17 -53.50
C LYS A 6 48.56 -6.34 -53.45
N SER A 7 48.69 -5.12 -53.95
CA SER A 7 47.60 -4.26 -54.44
C SER A 7 46.97 -4.86 -55.69
N VAL A 8 45.66 -4.86 -55.81
CA VAL A 8 44.99 -4.96 -57.08
C VAL A 8 43.90 -3.84 -57.14
N LEU A 9 44.24 -2.83 -57.92
CA LEU A 9 43.27 -1.86 -58.46
C LEU A 9 42.42 -2.56 -59.52
N PHE A 10 41.09 -2.43 -59.47
CA PHE A 10 40.27 -2.46 -60.66
C PHE A 10 39.29 -1.29 -60.60
N ALA A 11 39.39 -0.51 -61.68
CA ALA A 11 38.60 0.67 -61.95
C ALA A 11 37.31 0.33 -62.70
N THR A 12 36.36 1.28 -62.64
CA THR A 12 35.29 1.59 -63.61
C THR A 12 34.06 0.71 -63.69
N SER A 13 32.89 1.26 -63.28
CA SER A 13 31.95 1.75 -64.29
C SER A 13 30.78 2.51 -63.61
N LEU A 14 30.64 3.74 -64.03
CA LEU A 14 29.56 4.67 -63.80
C LEU A 14 28.29 4.22 -64.53
N VAL A 15 27.19 3.88 -63.82
CA VAL A 15 25.84 3.85 -64.42
C VAL A 15 24.94 4.69 -63.54
N ALA A 16 24.58 5.86 -64.06
CA ALA A 16 23.51 6.70 -63.51
C ALA A 16 22.15 6.07 -63.81
N GLY A 17 21.50 5.60 -62.72
CA GLY A 17 20.11 5.19 -62.72
C GLY A 17 19.29 6.06 -61.81
N LEU A 18 18.60 7.04 -62.38
CA LEU A 18 17.64 7.93 -61.72
C LEU A 18 16.35 7.10 -61.47
N ALA A 19 16.19 6.50 -60.30
CA ALA A 19 14.95 5.90 -59.84
C ALA A 19 14.35 6.79 -58.76
N ALA A 20 13.37 7.61 -59.15
CA ALA A 20 12.52 8.35 -58.23
C ALA A 20 11.63 7.33 -57.46
N GLY A 21 12.12 6.87 -56.27
CA GLY A 21 11.35 6.10 -55.33
C GLY A 21 10.43 7.02 -54.53
N LEU A 22 9.13 6.99 -54.84
CA LEU A 22 8.09 7.55 -53.98
C LEU A 22 8.11 6.76 -52.67
N ALA A 23 8.78 7.30 -51.66
CA ALA A 23 8.67 6.83 -50.29
C ALA A 23 7.24 7.18 -49.79
N SER A 24 6.32 6.24 -49.89
CA SER A 24 5.06 6.33 -49.16
C SER A 24 5.36 6.28 -47.66
N ALA A 25 5.33 7.43 -47.03
CA ALA A 25 5.32 7.52 -45.59
C ALA A 25 4.02 6.86 -45.09
N ILE A 26 4.11 5.62 -44.63
CA ILE A 26 3.04 4.98 -43.89
C ILE A 26 2.92 5.76 -42.59
N ALA A 27 1.93 6.67 -42.54
CA ALA A 27 1.56 7.35 -41.30
C ALA A 27 1.09 6.27 -40.34
N GLN A 28 1.93 6.01 -39.33
CA GLN A 28 1.61 5.14 -38.19
C GLN A 28 0.42 5.77 -37.47
N PRO A 29 -0.71 5.06 -37.33
CA PRO A 29 -1.85 5.63 -36.62
C PRO A 29 -1.37 5.97 -35.19
N ALA A 30 -1.46 7.24 -34.82
CA ALA A 30 -1.20 7.68 -33.47
C ALA A 30 -2.12 6.88 -32.54
N ALA A 31 -1.53 6.14 -31.59
CA ALA A 31 -2.29 5.49 -30.53
C ALA A 31 -3.22 6.54 -29.91
N PRO A 32 -4.50 6.19 -29.68
CA PRO A 32 -5.41 7.13 -29.04
C PRO A 32 -4.80 7.57 -27.71
N ALA A 33 -4.48 8.85 -27.60
CA ALA A 33 -4.08 9.45 -26.34
C ALA A 33 -5.24 9.24 -25.38
N SER A 34 -5.06 8.34 -24.41
CA SER A 34 -6.03 8.15 -23.33
C SER A 34 -6.20 9.50 -22.67
N ALA A 35 -7.40 10.06 -22.75
CA ALA A 35 -7.73 11.33 -22.11
C ALA A 35 -7.35 11.25 -20.63
N PRO A 36 -6.68 12.27 -20.08
CA PRO A 36 -6.29 12.26 -18.69
C PRO A 36 -7.56 12.22 -17.82
N THR A 37 -7.75 11.11 -17.12
CA THR A 37 -8.85 10.90 -16.16
C THR A 37 -8.63 11.69 -14.86
N SER A 38 -7.52 12.40 -14.75
CA SER A 38 -7.14 13.20 -13.58
C SER A 38 -7.00 14.67 -13.97
N THR A 39 -7.55 15.57 -13.15
CA THR A 39 -7.36 17.02 -13.27
C THR A 39 -5.90 17.45 -13.08
N TYR A 40 -5.11 16.61 -12.41
CA TYR A 40 -3.69 16.86 -12.13
C TYR A 40 -2.83 15.87 -12.90
N ASP A 41 -1.74 16.37 -13.49
CA ASP A 41 -0.74 15.57 -14.17
C ASP A 41 0.29 15.01 -13.15
N PRO A 42 0.29 13.70 -12.90
CA PRO A 42 1.27 13.10 -11.99
C PRO A 42 2.71 13.28 -12.42
N ALA A 43 2.98 13.48 -13.73
CA ALA A 43 4.34 13.64 -14.24
C ALA A 43 5.03 14.93 -13.74
N GLN A 44 4.27 15.90 -13.24
CA GLN A 44 4.80 17.11 -12.62
C GLN A 44 5.30 16.90 -11.19
N LEU A 45 4.99 15.76 -10.58
CA LEU A 45 5.43 15.44 -9.22
C LEU A 45 6.87 14.94 -9.20
N PRO A 46 7.56 15.06 -8.04
CA PRO A 46 8.88 14.50 -7.86
C PRO A 46 8.92 13.01 -8.23
N GLN A 47 10.00 12.64 -8.94
CA GLN A 47 10.23 11.29 -9.41
C GLN A 47 11.15 10.53 -8.44
N THR A 48 10.82 9.26 -8.19
CA THR A 48 11.66 8.30 -7.48
C THR A 48 11.79 7.05 -8.32
N LYS A 49 13.01 6.57 -8.54
CA LYS A 49 13.27 5.32 -9.26
C LYS A 49 13.90 4.30 -8.33
N GLY A 50 13.62 3.03 -8.59
CA GLY A 50 14.24 1.92 -7.86
C GLY A 50 13.72 0.57 -8.31
N ARG A 51 14.42 -0.47 -7.88
CA ARG A 51 13.99 -1.87 -8.10
C ARG A 51 13.07 -2.28 -6.96
N VAL A 52 11.94 -2.86 -7.30
CA VAL A 52 11.03 -3.42 -6.30
C VAL A 52 11.66 -4.66 -5.67
N VAL A 53 11.82 -4.65 -4.35
CA VAL A 53 12.31 -5.80 -3.57
C VAL A 53 11.16 -6.71 -3.20
N GLN A 54 10.07 -6.14 -2.69
CA GLN A 54 8.88 -6.86 -2.28
C GLN A 54 7.66 -5.95 -2.17
N TYR A 55 6.50 -6.57 -2.04
CA TYR A 55 5.27 -5.86 -1.70
C TYR A 55 5.21 -5.54 -0.20
N LEU A 56 4.66 -4.39 0.13
CA LEU A 56 4.22 -4.07 1.49
C LEU A 56 2.76 -4.48 1.65
N LEU A 57 2.47 -5.18 2.73
CA LEU A 57 1.15 -5.74 3.01
C LEU A 57 0.52 -5.03 4.20
N ASN A 58 -0.74 -4.69 4.08
CA ASN A 58 -1.51 -4.23 5.23
C ASN A 58 -1.88 -5.40 6.16
N PRO A 59 -2.41 -5.15 7.37
CA PRO A 59 -2.78 -6.21 8.31
C PRO A 59 -3.78 -7.25 7.80
N ARG A 60 -4.42 -7.01 6.66
CA ARG A 60 -5.36 -7.93 6.01
C ARG A 60 -4.72 -8.76 4.90
N GLY A 61 -3.41 -8.60 4.67
CA GLY A 61 -2.67 -9.30 3.61
C GLY A 61 -2.85 -8.70 2.21
N MET A 62 -3.49 -7.53 2.09
CA MET A 62 -3.59 -6.82 0.80
C MET A 62 -2.35 -5.95 0.59
N VAL A 63 -1.90 -5.85 -0.65
CA VAL A 63 -0.80 -4.96 -1.02
C VAL A 63 -1.25 -3.51 -0.87
N ASP A 64 -0.50 -2.72 -0.13
CA ASP A 64 -0.70 -1.28 0.06
C ASP A 64 0.55 -0.46 -0.23
N GLY A 65 1.63 -1.13 -0.66
CA GLY A 65 2.87 -0.48 -1.03
C GLY A 65 3.89 -1.40 -1.69
N LEU A 66 5.01 -0.80 -2.07
CA LEU A 66 6.20 -1.46 -2.60
C LEU A 66 7.41 -1.04 -1.77
N LEU A 67 8.32 -1.96 -1.50
CA LEU A 67 9.63 -1.65 -0.95
C LEU A 67 10.65 -1.63 -2.09
N LEU A 68 11.37 -0.54 -2.24
CA LEU A 68 12.45 -0.41 -3.21
C LEU A 68 13.79 -0.84 -2.61
N ASP A 69 14.75 -1.15 -3.48
CA ASP A 69 16.13 -1.53 -3.12
C ASP A 69 16.88 -0.45 -2.33
N SER A 70 16.52 0.81 -2.52
CA SER A 70 17.00 1.94 -1.72
C SER A 70 16.46 1.97 -0.28
N GLY A 71 15.56 1.05 0.09
CA GLY A 71 14.81 1.09 1.34
C GLY A 71 13.64 2.07 1.33
N THR A 72 13.33 2.68 0.18
CA THR A 72 12.17 3.57 0.06
C THR A 72 10.87 2.77 0.05
N GLU A 73 9.95 3.15 0.91
CA GLU A 73 8.60 2.63 1.00
C GLU A 73 7.68 3.46 0.11
N VAL A 74 7.10 2.84 -0.90
CA VAL A 74 6.17 3.48 -1.83
C VAL A 74 4.76 3.05 -1.46
N HIS A 75 3.97 3.96 -0.92
CA HIS A 75 2.58 3.69 -0.56
C HIS A 75 1.61 4.18 -1.61
N PHE A 76 0.52 3.46 -1.78
CA PHE A 76 -0.57 3.80 -2.69
C PHE A 76 -1.92 3.38 -2.10
N ASN A 77 -2.99 3.83 -2.75
CA ASN A 77 -4.34 3.45 -2.33
C ASN A 77 -4.57 1.94 -2.55
N PRO A 78 -4.97 1.17 -1.53
CA PRO A 78 -5.25 -0.26 -1.66
C PRO A 78 -6.29 -0.62 -2.73
N MET A 79 -7.11 0.32 -3.19
CA MET A 79 -8.06 0.11 -4.28
C MET A 79 -7.39 -0.26 -5.61
N VAL A 80 -6.12 0.13 -5.81
CA VAL A 80 -5.35 -0.21 -7.01
C VAL A 80 -4.41 -1.40 -6.79
N ALA A 81 -4.51 -2.08 -5.64
CA ALA A 81 -3.62 -3.20 -5.28
C ALA A 81 -3.58 -4.29 -6.34
N THR A 82 -4.74 -4.71 -6.85
CA THR A 82 -4.83 -5.74 -7.87
C THR A 82 -4.15 -5.30 -9.16
N GLU A 83 -4.44 -4.08 -9.64
CA GLU A 83 -3.81 -3.54 -10.83
C GLU A 83 -2.30 -3.40 -10.65
N MET A 84 -1.85 -2.96 -9.48
CA MET A 84 -0.44 -2.82 -9.14
C MET A 84 0.31 -4.16 -9.19
N VAL A 85 -0.25 -5.23 -8.61
CA VAL A 85 0.36 -6.58 -8.62
C VAL A 85 0.48 -7.13 -10.04
N PHE A 86 -0.47 -6.82 -10.94
CA PHE A 86 -0.39 -7.21 -12.35
C PHE A 86 0.53 -6.33 -13.19
N ALA A 87 0.82 -5.11 -12.75
CA ALA A 87 1.66 -4.18 -13.49
C ALA A 87 3.13 -4.27 -13.07
N VAL A 88 3.41 -4.56 -11.80
CA VAL A 88 4.74 -4.47 -11.20
C VAL A 88 5.00 -5.69 -10.32
N ARG A 89 6.13 -6.36 -10.56
CA ARG A 89 6.56 -7.53 -9.77
C ARG A 89 7.86 -7.24 -9.03
N PRO A 90 8.12 -7.95 -7.91
CA PRO A 90 9.44 -7.94 -7.29
C PRO A 90 10.55 -8.26 -8.32
N GLY A 91 11.65 -7.53 -8.25
CA GLY A 91 12.76 -7.60 -9.20
C GLY A 91 12.69 -6.60 -10.35
N GLU A 92 11.55 -5.99 -10.63
CA GLU A 92 11.39 -5.03 -11.72
C GLU A 92 11.76 -3.60 -11.30
N MET A 93 12.26 -2.81 -12.28
CA MET A 93 12.53 -1.38 -12.10
C MET A 93 11.25 -0.59 -12.30
N VAL A 94 11.04 0.38 -11.42
CA VAL A 94 9.88 1.27 -11.48
C VAL A 94 10.28 2.72 -11.36
N THR A 95 9.49 3.54 -12.02
CA THR A 95 9.48 4.99 -11.90
C THR A 95 8.20 5.42 -11.18
N VAL A 96 8.35 6.05 -10.03
CA VAL A 96 7.26 6.50 -9.17
C VAL A 96 7.17 8.02 -9.18
N HIS A 97 6.03 8.57 -9.53
CA HIS A 97 5.72 9.99 -9.34
C HIS A 97 4.86 10.15 -8.09
N GLY A 98 5.31 10.98 -7.15
CA GLY A 98 4.60 11.10 -5.88
C GLY A 98 5.21 12.09 -4.89
N LEU A 99 4.59 12.20 -3.74
CA LEU A 99 5.04 13.08 -2.66
C LEU A 99 5.99 12.34 -1.74
N LYS A 100 7.20 12.85 -1.57
CA LYS A 100 8.22 12.28 -0.70
C LYS A 100 8.10 12.87 0.71
N ALA A 101 8.10 12.02 1.72
CA ALA A 101 8.17 12.45 3.12
C ALA A 101 9.53 13.13 3.42
N ARG A 102 9.53 14.07 4.39
CA ARG A 102 10.74 14.87 4.69
C ARG A 102 11.76 14.11 5.54
N SER A 103 11.30 13.28 6.47
CA SER A 103 12.13 12.71 7.54
C SER A 103 12.26 11.18 7.50
N VAL A 104 11.52 10.53 6.63
CA VAL A 104 11.50 9.06 6.49
C VAL A 104 11.52 8.68 5.01
N PRO A 105 12.01 7.49 4.65
CA PRO A 105 12.10 7.04 3.26
C PRO A 105 10.74 6.59 2.71
N VAL A 106 9.74 7.44 2.80
CA VAL A 106 8.36 7.16 2.37
C VAL A 106 7.99 8.05 1.19
N VAL A 107 7.37 7.45 0.17
CA VAL A 107 6.77 8.13 -0.98
C VAL A 107 5.30 7.75 -1.08
N MET A 108 4.42 8.75 -1.10
CA MET A 108 3.02 8.57 -1.46
C MET A 108 2.91 8.63 -2.98
N ALA A 109 2.70 7.50 -3.62
CA ALA A 109 2.62 7.40 -5.07
C ALA A 109 1.31 7.97 -5.61
N MET A 110 1.42 8.76 -6.66
CA MET A 110 0.30 9.19 -7.51
C MET A 110 0.27 8.37 -8.82
N SER A 111 1.43 7.95 -9.31
CA SER A 111 1.54 6.96 -10.37
C SER A 111 2.81 6.13 -10.22
N VAL A 112 2.74 4.90 -10.69
CA VAL A 112 3.86 3.96 -10.73
C VAL A 112 3.94 3.40 -12.14
N THR A 113 5.08 3.55 -12.78
CA THR A 113 5.36 3.02 -14.12
C THR A 113 6.38 1.90 -14.02
N ASN A 114 6.08 0.77 -14.59
CA ASN A 114 7.05 -0.31 -14.79
C ASN A 114 7.96 0.06 -15.96
N ASP A 115 9.24 0.24 -15.71
CA ASP A 115 10.19 0.73 -16.72
C ASP A 115 10.42 -0.28 -17.86
N ALA A 116 10.24 -1.58 -17.60
CA ALA A 116 10.43 -2.62 -18.61
C ALA A 116 9.24 -2.75 -19.58
N THR A 117 8.02 -2.59 -19.07
CA THR A 117 6.79 -2.77 -19.86
C THR A 117 6.13 -1.48 -20.30
N GLY A 118 6.53 -0.34 -19.72
CA GLY A 118 5.90 0.96 -19.90
C GLY A 118 4.51 1.07 -19.26
N LYS A 119 4.03 0.02 -18.58
CA LYS A 119 2.70 0.01 -17.96
C LYS A 119 2.68 0.96 -16.76
N THR A 120 1.73 1.87 -16.75
CA THR A 120 1.53 2.86 -15.68
C THR A 120 0.24 2.58 -14.93
N VAL A 121 0.33 2.53 -13.59
CA VAL A 121 -0.81 2.48 -12.68
C VAL A 121 -0.95 3.84 -12.01
N THR A 122 -2.12 4.45 -12.15
CA THR A 122 -2.43 5.71 -11.47
C THR A 122 -2.99 5.40 -10.08
N ALA A 123 -2.16 5.67 -9.08
CA ALA A 123 -2.45 5.38 -7.68
C ALA A 123 -3.15 6.53 -6.94
N GLY A 124 -3.51 7.59 -7.68
CA GLY A 124 -4.08 8.81 -7.13
C GLY A 124 -5.33 8.54 -6.31
N THR A 125 -5.48 9.26 -5.24
CA THR A 125 -6.72 9.39 -4.49
C THR A 125 -7.82 9.79 -5.47
N ARG A 126 -8.86 8.99 -5.61
CA ARG A 126 -10.14 9.56 -6.04
C ARG A 126 -10.45 10.64 -5.00
N MET A 127 -10.10 11.89 -5.28
CA MET A 127 -10.81 12.98 -4.62
C MET A 127 -12.27 12.64 -4.87
N ARG A 128 -12.97 12.34 -3.78
CA ARG A 128 -14.42 12.25 -3.79
C ARG A 128 -14.86 13.57 -4.35
N THR A 129 -15.17 13.61 -5.66
CA THR A 129 -15.96 14.72 -6.20
C THR A 129 -17.20 14.72 -5.31
N PRO A 130 -17.52 15.82 -4.62
CA PRO A 130 -18.83 15.94 -4.06
C PRO A 130 -19.76 15.68 -5.24
N ASP A 131 -20.53 14.62 -5.15
CA ASP A 131 -21.57 14.33 -6.14
C ASP A 131 -22.44 15.60 -6.18
N SER A 132 -22.18 16.42 -7.20
CA SER A 132 -22.96 17.60 -7.50
C SER A 132 -24.22 17.12 -8.24
N GLY A 133 -24.91 16.19 -7.64
CA GLY A 133 -26.31 15.97 -7.98
C GLY A 133 -27.05 17.29 -7.77
N PRO A 134 -27.96 17.68 -8.66
CA PRO A 134 -28.77 18.86 -8.44
C PRO A 134 -29.43 18.74 -7.05
N ARG A 135 -29.14 19.70 -6.17
CA ARG A 135 -29.93 19.87 -4.96
C ARG A 135 -31.28 20.36 -5.41
N ASP A 136 -32.20 19.44 -5.51
CA ASP A 136 -33.60 19.80 -5.59
C ASP A 136 -33.97 20.57 -4.34
N GLU A 137 -34.29 21.85 -4.51
CA GLU A 137 -34.74 22.78 -3.47
C GLU A 137 -36.16 22.42 -3.00
N HIS A 138 -36.36 21.22 -2.51
CA HIS A 138 -37.57 20.87 -1.80
C HIS A 138 -37.22 20.25 -0.45
N GLY A 139 -37.20 21.11 0.55
CA GLY A 139 -37.05 20.76 1.95
C GLY A 139 -38.12 19.80 2.42
N ALA A 140 -37.93 18.51 2.25
CA ALA A 140 -38.64 17.46 2.96
C ALA A 140 -37.65 16.80 3.92
N MET A 141 -37.81 17.09 5.21
CA MET A 141 -37.16 16.31 6.27
C MET A 141 -37.69 14.88 6.17
N HIS A 142 -36.92 14.00 5.51
CA HIS A 142 -37.12 12.58 5.70
C HIS A 142 -36.33 12.13 6.93
N PRO A 143 -36.95 11.42 7.90
CA PRO A 143 -36.22 10.81 8.99
C PRO A 143 -35.23 9.84 8.36
N GLN A 144 -33.92 10.05 8.64
CA GLN A 144 -32.85 9.14 8.25
C GLN A 144 -33.09 7.78 8.88
N GLY A 145 -33.81 6.94 8.16
CA GLY A 145 -33.74 5.50 8.38
C GLY A 145 -32.31 5.04 8.18
N ASN A 146 -31.77 4.48 9.22
CA ASN A 146 -30.43 3.88 9.28
C ASN A 146 -30.41 2.65 8.36
N SER A 147 -30.47 2.87 7.03
CA SER A 147 -30.23 1.83 6.04
C SER A 147 -28.75 1.48 6.08
N HIS A 148 -28.37 0.61 7.02
CA HIS A 148 -27.21 -0.22 6.87
C HIS A 148 -27.41 -1.04 5.58
N HIS A 149 -27.02 -0.46 4.44
CA HIS A 149 -26.75 -1.26 3.27
C HIS A 149 -25.61 -2.18 3.68
N GLY A 150 -26.01 -3.38 4.09
CA GLY A 150 -25.11 -4.51 4.24
C GLY A 150 -24.42 -4.72 2.90
N MET A 151 -23.30 -4.00 2.67
CA MET A 151 -22.26 -4.55 1.84
C MET A 151 -21.96 -5.87 2.49
N THR A 152 -22.41 -6.95 1.90
CA THR A 152 -21.95 -8.29 2.16
C THR A 152 -20.42 -8.19 2.16
N ARG A 153 -19.85 -8.10 3.35
CA ARG A 153 -18.43 -8.38 3.55
C ARG A 153 -18.27 -9.76 2.95
N GLY A 154 -17.74 -9.80 1.71
CA GLY A 154 -17.27 -11.07 1.16
C GLY A 154 -16.52 -11.72 2.30
N ALA A 155 -16.97 -12.89 2.71
CA ALA A 155 -16.43 -13.63 3.84
C ALA A 155 -14.95 -13.87 3.52
N MET A 156 -14.08 -12.91 3.91
CA MET A 156 -12.67 -13.20 4.06
C MET A 156 -12.61 -14.29 5.11
N ALA A 157 -12.02 -15.43 4.75
CA ALA A 157 -11.73 -16.49 5.70
C ALA A 157 -11.18 -15.84 6.99
N PRO A 158 -11.61 -16.28 8.18
CA PRO A 158 -11.10 -15.72 9.41
C PRO A 158 -9.58 -15.80 9.35
N ALA A 159 -8.92 -14.65 9.44
CA ALA A 159 -7.47 -14.59 9.47
C ALA A 159 -7.02 -15.49 10.63
N GLY A 160 -6.37 -16.62 10.31
CA GLY A 160 -5.84 -17.53 11.32
C GLY A 160 -4.86 -16.77 12.21
N THR A 161 -4.70 -17.21 13.44
CA THR A 161 -3.62 -16.72 14.29
C THR A 161 -2.31 -17.21 13.70
N LEU A 162 -1.43 -16.28 13.33
CA LEU A 162 -0.11 -16.55 12.79
C LEU A 162 0.94 -16.09 13.80
N GLU A 163 2.03 -16.82 13.88
CA GLU A 163 3.21 -16.46 14.66
C GLU A 163 4.38 -16.28 13.69
N LEU A 164 5.05 -15.15 13.81
CA LEU A 164 6.28 -14.83 13.08
C LEU A 164 7.39 -14.56 14.09
N SER A 165 8.56 -15.14 13.83
CA SER A 165 9.76 -14.92 14.63
C SER A 165 10.93 -14.67 13.70
N GLY A 166 11.76 -13.69 14.02
CA GLY A 166 12.91 -13.39 13.21
C GLY A 166 13.63 -12.12 13.62
N LYS A 167 14.76 -11.87 12.97
CA LYS A 167 15.57 -10.69 13.16
C LYS A 167 15.01 -9.54 12.32
N ILE A 168 14.92 -8.38 12.93
CA ILE A 168 14.41 -7.16 12.27
C ILE A 168 15.45 -6.67 11.26
N LYS A 169 15.03 -6.55 10.00
CA LYS A 169 15.80 -5.96 8.92
C LYS A 169 15.66 -4.43 8.91
N SER A 170 14.42 -3.94 8.99
CA SER A 170 14.10 -2.51 9.00
C SER A 170 12.77 -2.25 9.67
N VAL A 171 12.56 -1.01 10.11
CA VAL A 171 11.24 -0.52 10.52
C VAL A 171 10.44 -0.16 9.28
N LEU A 172 9.11 -0.29 9.38
CA LEU A 172 8.15 0.10 8.35
C LEU A 172 7.33 1.30 8.82
N HIS A 173 6.95 2.13 7.87
CA HIS A 173 6.22 3.35 8.14
C HIS A 173 4.86 3.35 7.42
N ASN A 174 3.91 4.05 7.98
CA ASN A 174 2.66 4.35 7.29
C ASN A 174 2.81 5.57 6.36
N PRO A 175 1.79 5.87 5.52
CA PRO A 175 1.83 7.03 4.64
C PRO A 175 2.02 8.40 5.33
N ARG A 176 1.82 8.48 6.65
CA ARG A 176 2.05 9.70 7.44
C ARG A 176 3.48 9.80 7.96
N GLY A 177 4.31 8.76 7.72
CA GLY A 177 5.69 8.68 8.21
C GLY A 177 5.82 8.20 9.66
N GLU A 178 4.75 7.68 10.26
CA GLU A 178 4.80 7.06 11.59
C GLU A 178 5.20 5.60 11.45
N THR A 179 6.06 5.11 12.36
CA THR A 179 6.37 3.68 12.42
C THR A 179 5.11 2.88 12.71
N ASP A 180 4.77 1.94 11.84
CA ASP A 180 3.59 1.07 11.94
C ASP A 180 3.92 -0.41 11.81
N GLY A 181 5.20 -0.77 11.86
CA GLY A 181 5.62 -2.16 11.78
C GLY A 181 7.10 -2.35 11.60
N VAL A 182 7.47 -3.59 11.36
CA VAL A 182 8.84 -4.00 11.04
C VAL A 182 8.85 -5.05 9.94
N LEU A 183 9.92 -5.04 9.17
CA LEU A 183 10.27 -6.06 8.19
C LEU A 183 11.32 -6.98 8.81
N LEU A 184 11.12 -8.29 8.72
CA LEU A 184 12.07 -9.31 9.15
C LEU A 184 13.05 -9.64 8.02
N GLU A 185 14.17 -10.29 8.36
CA GLU A 185 15.20 -10.67 7.38
C GLU A 185 14.67 -11.67 6.33
N ASP A 186 13.70 -12.51 6.70
CA ASP A 186 13.03 -13.45 5.79
C ASP A 186 11.98 -12.81 4.87
N GLY A 187 11.78 -11.50 4.97
CA GLY A 187 10.77 -10.74 4.21
C GLY A 187 9.37 -10.71 4.85
N SER A 188 9.16 -11.40 5.97
CA SER A 188 7.91 -11.35 6.70
C SER A 188 7.70 -9.98 7.35
N GLN A 189 6.44 -9.55 7.47
CA GLN A 189 6.06 -8.24 7.96
C GLN A 189 5.25 -8.34 9.24
N VAL A 190 5.64 -7.57 10.25
CA VAL A 190 4.88 -7.45 11.50
C VAL A 190 4.30 -6.04 11.57
N ARG A 191 2.97 -5.93 11.55
CA ARG A 191 2.26 -4.65 11.63
C ARG A 191 1.87 -4.36 13.06
N LEU A 192 2.09 -3.12 13.47
CA LEU A 192 1.85 -2.60 14.81
C LEU A 192 1.02 -1.32 14.73
N PRO A 193 0.13 -1.05 15.70
CA PRO A 193 -0.45 0.27 15.84
C PRO A 193 0.67 1.31 16.11
N PRO A 194 0.66 2.50 15.44
CA PRO A 194 1.72 3.50 15.61
C PRO A 194 2.02 3.89 17.08
N PRO A 195 1.03 4.04 17.98
CA PRO A 195 1.30 4.30 19.39
C PRO A 195 2.12 3.19 20.07
N GLU A 196 1.85 1.93 19.71
CA GLU A 196 2.56 0.78 20.25
C GLU A 196 3.96 0.64 19.63
N ALA A 197 4.10 0.89 18.34
CA ALA A 197 5.40 0.95 17.69
C ALA A 197 6.30 2.01 18.34
N LYS A 198 5.74 3.17 18.68
CA LYS A 198 6.45 4.21 19.43
C LYS A 198 6.85 3.77 20.85
N ARG A 199 5.94 3.08 21.57
CA ARG A 199 6.21 2.55 22.90
C ARG A 199 7.31 1.48 22.89
N LEU A 200 7.38 0.69 21.83
CA LEU A 200 8.30 -0.42 21.65
C LEU A 200 9.55 -0.03 20.85
N ALA A 201 9.78 1.25 20.58
CA ALA A 201 10.85 1.72 19.70
C ALA A 201 12.24 1.16 20.03
N ASP A 202 12.53 0.93 21.32
CA ASP A 202 13.80 0.36 21.76
C ASP A 202 13.92 -1.14 21.45
N GLN A 203 12.80 -1.86 21.37
CA GLN A 203 12.75 -3.30 21.13
C GLN A 203 12.69 -3.64 19.63
N ILE A 204 12.13 -2.73 18.81
CA ILE A 204 11.93 -2.94 17.38
C ILE A 204 13.02 -2.31 16.51
N LYS A 205 14.24 -2.24 17.01
CA LYS A 205 15.40 -1.74 16.25
C LYS A 205 15.90 -2.78 15.25
N PRO A 206 16.42 -2.35 14.08
CA PRO A 206 17.11 -3.25 13.17
C PRO A 206 18.18 -4.07 13.90
N GLY A 207 18.22 -5.37 13.61
CA GLY A 207 19.11 -6.32 14.27
C GLY A 207 18.56 -7.00 15.53
N SER A 208 17.47 -6.50 16.13
CA SER A 208 16.81 -7.17 17.27
C SER A 208 16.04 -8.41 16.82
N MET A 209 16.00 -9.44 17.65
CA MET A 209 15.11 -10.59 17.49
C MET A 209 13.75 -10.25 18.05
N ILE A 210 12.70 -10.62 17.34
CA ILE A 210 11.32 -10.51 17.83
C ILE A 210 10.50 -11.74 17.45
N THR A 211 9.49 -11.99 18.28
CA THR A 211 8.38 -12.90 17.97
C THR A 211 7.08 -12.12 18.10
N ALA A 212 6.21 -12.24 17.10
CA ALA A 212 4.91 -11.60 17.08
C ALA A 212 3.81 -12.61 16.77
N ARG A 213 2.69 -12.51 17.47
CA ARG A 213 1.52 -13.36 17.29
C ARG A 213 0.27 -12.53 17.10
N GLY A 214 -0.58 -12.93 16.15
CA GLY A 214 -1.84 -12.24 15.88
C GLY A 214 -2.53 -12.73 14.61
N PRO A 215 -3.63 -12.09 14.21
CA PRO A 215 -4.25 -12.36 12.92
C PRO A 215 -3.27 -11.99 11.80
N GLY A 216 -3.17 -12.84 10.80
CA GLY A 216 -2.21 -12.64 9.73
C GLY A 216 -2.60 -13.34 8.45
N SER A 217 -1.77 -13.17 7.44
CA SER A 217 -1.89 -13.80 6.13
C SER A 217 -0.52 -14.35 5.72
N ASP A 218 -0.52 -15.58 5.23
CA ASP A 218 0.63 -16.23 4.59
C ASP A 218 0.21 -16.63 3.18
N GLY A 219 0.77 -15.99 2.17
CA GLY A 219 0.33 -16.17 0.79
C GLY A 219 1.41 -15.82 -0.23
N LEU A 220 1.05 -15.91 -1.51
CA LEU A 220 1.96 -15.68 -2.63
C LEU A 220 2.57 -14.28 -2.68
N LEU A 221 1.91 -13.31 -2.06
CA LEU A 221 2.37 -11.91 -2.05
C LEU A 221 3.27 -11.59 -0.84
N GLY A 222 3.42 -12.54 0.09
CA GLY A 222 4.23 -12.42 1.29
C GLY A 222 3.49 -12.84 2.55
N LYS A 223 4.18 -12.68 3.69
CA LYS A 223 3.65 -12.99 5.03
C LYS A 223 3.51 -11.71 5.84
N VAL A 224 2.38 -11.58 6.50
CA VAL A 224 2.12 -10.45 7.39
C VAL A 224 1.33 -10.88 8.61
N VAL A 225 1.70 -10.34 9.77
CA VAL A 225 0.97 -10.47 11.03
C VAL A 225 0.59 -9.08 11.55
N ALA A 226 -0.66 -8.90 11.93
CA ALA A 226 -1.08 -7.79 12.77
C ALA A 226 -0.86 -8.19 14.23
N ALA A 227 0.22 -7.73 14.83
CA ALA A 227 0.60 -8.16 16.17
C ALA A 227 -0.48 -7.85 17.21
N ARG A 228 -0.87 -8.86 17.96
CA ARG A 228 -1.65 -8.76 19.20
C ARG A 228 -0.76 -8.99 20.41
N GLN A 229 0.28 -9.77 20.19
CA GLN A 229 1.33 -10.02 21.17
C GLN A 229 2.69 -9.89 20.48
N ILE A 230 3.67 -9.36 21.17
CA ILE A 230 5.05 -9.20 20.70
C ILE A 230 6.02 -9.33 21.85
N GLY A 231 7.19 -9.87 21.59
CA GLY A 231 8.27 -10.01 22.55
C GLY A 231 9.57 -10.44 21.89
N PRO A 232 10.65 -10.60 22.66
CA PRO A 232 11.94 -11.06 22.14
C PRO A 232 11.89 -12.52 21.66
N ASP A 233 11.01 -13.33 22.26
CA ASP A 233 10.81 -14.75 21.94
C ASP A 233 9.37 -15.18 22.26
N ALA A 234 9.02 -16.43 21.93
CA ALA A 234 7.67 -16.97 22.11
C ALA A 234 7.22 -17.13 23.57
N THR A 235 8.15 -17.12 24.51
CA THR A 235 7.86 -17.29 25.95
C THR A 235 7.68 -15.93 26.67
N HIS A 236 8.18 -14.86 26.09
CA HIS A 236 8.13 -13.51 26.65
C HIS A 236 7.30 -12.55 25.77
N LEU A 237 6.07 -12.96 25.45
CA LEU A 237 5.14 -12.15 24.67
C LEU A 237 4.34 -11.21 25.57
N ALA A 238 4.30 -9.93 25.22
CA ALA A 238 3.46 -8.92 25.84
C ALA A 238 2.30 -8.52 24.92
N ASP A 239 1.14 -8.24 25.49
CA ASP A 239 -0.03 -7.80 24.73
C ASP A 239 0.17 -6.41 24.12
N ILE A 240 -0.23 -6.28 22.87
CA ILE A 240 -0.33 -5.02 22.14
C ILE A 240 -1.68 -4.37 22.47
N ARG A 241 -1.63 -3.15 22.98
CA ARG A 241 -2.84 -2.38 23.25
C ARG A 241 -3.46 -1.94 21.92
N GLY A 242 -4.67 -2.40 21.64
CA GLY A 242 -5.41 -1.94 20.46
C GLY A 242 -5.78 -0.45 20.59
N PRO A 243 -6.04 0.25 19.46
CA PRO A 243 -6.36 1.66 19.46
C PRO A 243 -7.63 2.05 20.23
N HIS A 244 -8.38 1.10 20.78
CA HIS A 244 -9.67 1.29 21.43
C HIS A 244 -9.84 0.59 22.78
N THR A 245 -8.78 0.16 23.42
CA THR A 245 -8.88 -0.20 24.84
C THR A 245 -8.68 1.04 25.73
N GLY A 246 -9.53 2.05 25.52
CA GLY A 246 -9.83 2.95 26.63
C GLY A 246 -10.44 2.11 27.74
N PRO A 247 -10.28 2.52 29.04
CA PRO A 247 -10.93 1.84 30.14
C PRO A 247 -12.40 1.72 29.78
N GLY A 248 -12.91 0.48 29.73
CA GLY A 248 -14.31 0.22 29.38
C GLY A 248 -15.19 1.17 30.16
N ARG A 249 -15.99 1.94 29.47
CA ARG A 249 -17.17 2.56 30.11
C ARG A 249 -17.92 1.40 30.69
N GLY A 250 -17.70 1.17 32.01
CA GLY A 250 -18.50 0.27 32.78
C GLY A 250 -19.94 0.59 32.45
N MET A 251 -20.71 -0.39 32.01
CA MET A 251 -22.14 -0.33 32.00
C MET A 251 -22.55 0.07 33.41
N MET A 252 -22.81 1.35 33.62
CA MET A 252 -23.61 1.78 34.75
C MET A 252 -24.99 1.18 34.47
N GLY A 253 -25.21 0.00 35.05
CA GLY A 253 -26.53 -0.57 35.18
C GLY A 253 -27.38 0.47 35.88
N HIS A 254 -28.35 1.01 35.18
CA HIS A 254 -29.47 1.72 35.76
C HIS A 254 -30.30 0.69 36.52
N GLY A 255 -29.82 0.30 37.71
CA GLY A 255 -30.65 -0.33 38.71
C GLY A 255 -31.70 0.67 39.14
N LYS A 256 -32.89 0.48 38.62
CA LYS A 256 -34.11 1.13 39.13
C LYS A 256 -34.29 0.66 40.58
N PRO A 257 -34.34 1.54 41.58
CA PRO A 257 -34.69 1.13 42.94
C PRO A 257 -36.19 0.74 42.94
N SER A 258 -36.48 -0.55 43.18
CA SER A 258 -37.81 -1.02 43.54
C SER A 258 -38.17 -0.45 44.91
N ALA A 259 -39.11 0.47 44.93
CA ALA A 259 -39.75 0.91 46.16
C ALA A 259 -40.61 -0.24 46.66
N THR A 260 -40.15 -0.94 47.69
CA THR A 260 -40.98 -1.83 48.52
C THR A 260 -41.61 -0.94 49.57
N GLY A 261 -42.93 -0.70 49.39
CA GLY A 261 -43.73 -0.02 50.40
C GLY A 261 -43.87 -0.92 51.61
N ASP A 262 -43.42 -0.44 52.75
CA ASP A 262 -43.74 -1.03 54.04
C ASP A 262 -44.77 -0.17 54.71
N ALA A 263 -46.01 -0.72 54.88
CA ALA A 263 -47.10 -0.11 55.56
C ALA A 263 -46.93 -0.29 57.06
N ALA A 264 -46.74 0.79 57.79
CA ALA A 264 -46.79 0.77 59.24
C ALA A 264 -48.25 0.79 59.75
N PRO A 265 -48.60 0.01 60.83
CA PRO A 265 -49.93 0.03 61.40
C PRO A 265 -50.12 1.21 62.37
N ALA A 266 -51.35 1.75 62.38
CA ALA A 266 -51.79 2.84 63.24
C ALA A 266 -51.90 2.41 64.74
N PRO A 267 -51.59 3.30 65.69
CA PRO A 267 -51.83 3.05 67.07
C PRO A 267 -53.29 3.41 67.48
N LYS A 268 -53.78 2.69 68.46
CA LYS A 268 -55.05 2.95 69.13
C LYS A 268 -55.01 4.26 69.94
#